data_ce6c1e212a87ea2355409d898ae01e38
#
_entry.id   ce6c1e212a87ea2355409d898ae01e38
#
_cell.length_a   1.000
_cell.length_b   1.000
_cell.length_c   1.000
_cell.angle_alpha   90.00
_cell.angle_beta   90.00
_cell.angle_gamma   90.00
#
_symmetry.space_group_name_H-M   'P 1'
#
loop_
_entity.id
_entity.type
_entity.pdbx_description
1 polymer ?
#
loop_
_entity_poly.entity_id
_entity_poly.type
_entity_poly.pdbx_seq_one_letter_code
_entity_poly.pdbx_strand_id
1 'polypeptide(L)'
;MTRPVTERNNAVFLSYATQDADAALRLCQALRGAGIEVWLDRSELRGGDAWDQRIRREIRDCALFIPIISANTQARLEGYFRREWKLAVARTFDMADDKTFLMPVVIDSTHDRDAHVPDKFRELQWTSLPGGETPAIFLERLQRLLSPEGHALAPVKAPSRGHPAYNVHAAPAAQVPIPAKSIAVLPFADMSAEKDQEYFSDGLAEALIDLLTQVRDLRVPARTSSFSFKGKSDDIASIAQKLRVAHVLEGSVRKAGTAIRVTVHLIRADDGYHLWSKTYDRDIEDIFKVQDEIAGIVVEALKAQLLPAQGVVNSHRTSNIEAYEQYLLGKQFHYYRRGDSSQRGLTALTKALALDPNYASAHALLAVSMADQIMVGTAAFAANAPLAIEAAERAVALAPGLGEAYSARSFVRSNLQWDWRGAQADIEIALRLDPRSETTQRRFGILLASMGRIPEALAAAQAATEIEPLDVSSWNLLGLCYCAAGQFAEGQRALKRGLGLSPESIMMTLYLSLAELVTGQTIEALKTNSRQQYEPWRSAVLCAAEYALGHAQESQRVMDELIDRYGQKAPFAIAMAYVWHGQIDEAFEWLERSYQQRDGGLTVLQAMVGFSEVRKDPRYAELLRKMNFAP
;
A
#
# COMPACT_ATOMS: atom_id res chain seq x y z
N MET A 1 -15.94 20.60 -38.54
CA MET A 1 -17.10 20.81 -37.64
C MET A 1 -16.82 20.06 -36.36
N THR A 2 -16.27 20.76 -35.40
CA THR A 2 -15.90 20.29 -34.06
C THR A 2 -17.16 20.15 -33.20
N ARG A 3 -17.45 18.94 -32.69
CA ARG A 3 -18.49 18.72 -31.68
C ARG A 3 -18.01 19.34 -30.35
N PRO A 4 -18.89 20.05 -29.63
CA PRO A 4 -18.54 20.58 -28.32
C PRO A 4 -18.45 19.46 -27.28
N VAL A 5 -17.48 19.60 -26.40
CA VAL A 5 -17.22 18.77 -25.20
C VAL A 5 -18.29 19.08 -24.16
N THR A 6 -18.75 17.99 -23.46
CA THR A 6 -19.55 17.98 -22.22
C THR A 6 -21.06 18.06 -22.36
N GLU A 7 -21.69 16.96 -22.78
CA GLU A 7 -22.94 16.54 -22.11
C GLU A 7 -22.59 15.38 -21.16
N ARG A 8 -22.72 15.59 -19.84
CA ARG A 8 -22.62 14.52 -18.85
C ARG A 8 -23.74 13.53 -19.16
N ASN A 9 -23.37 12.27 -19.39
CA ASN A 9 -24.33 11.20 -19.67
C ASN A 9 -25.16 10.97 -18.38
N ASN A 10 -26.43 11.40 -18.35
CA ASN A 10 -27.37 11.23 -17.23
C ASN A 10 -28.02 9.84 -17.23
N ALA A 11 -27.45 8.88 -17.96
CA ALA A 11 -28.01 7.55 -18.09
C ALA A 11 -27.88 6.71 -16.81
N VAL A 12 -28.88 5.90 -16.55
CA VAL A 12 -28.91 4.88 -15.51
C VAL A 12 -28.53 3.53 -16.11
N PHE A 13 -27.60 2.81 -15.46
CA PHE A 13 -27.25 1.46 -15.85
C PHE A 13 -28.02 0.45 -14.99
N LEU A 14 -28.79 -0.46 -15.62
CA LEU A 14 -29.47 -1.57 -14.94
C LEU A 14 -28.70 -2.88 -15.15
N SER A 15 -28.29 -3.50 -14.04
CA SER A 15 -27.58 -4.79 -14.03
C SER A 15 -28.48 -5.86 -13.41
N TYR A 16 -28.69 -6.98 -14.07
CA TYR A 16 -29.63 -8.03 -13.66
C TYR A 16 -29.19 -9.42 -14.11
N ALA A 17 -29.71 -10.47 -13.45
CA ALA A 17 -29.57 -11.83 -13.93
C ALA A 17 -30.61 -12.10 -15.04
N THR A 18 -30.26 -12.91 -16.04
CA THR A 18 -31.13 -13.20 -17.20
C THR A 18 -32.53 -13.65 -16.81
N GLN A 19 -32.67 -14.38 -15.71
CA GLN A 19 -33.95 -14.85 -15.19
C GLN A 19 -34.86 -13.71 -14.70
N ASP A 20 -34.28 -12.54 -14.42
CA ASP A 20 -34.98 -11.34 -13.93
C ASP A 20 -35.31 -10.35 -15.05
N ALA A 21 -35.14 -10.77 -16.32
CA ALA A 21 -35.29 -9.91 -17.48
C ALA A 21 -36.64 -9.19 -17.56
N ASP A 22 -37.75 -9.85 -17.18
CA ASP A 22 -39.09 -9.25 -17.18
C ASP A 22 -39.23 -8.12 -16.16
N ALA A 23 -38.69 -8.30 -14.94
CA ALA A 23 -38.68 -7.27 -13.92
C ALA A 23 -37.76 -6.11 -14.28
N ALA A 24 -36.58 -6.39 -14.82
CA ALA A 24 -35.64 -5.38 -15.33
C ALA A 24 -36.25 -4.57 -16.48
N LEU A 25 -37.03 -5.21 -17.35
CA LEU A 25 -37.72 -4.56 -18.46
C LEU A 25 -38.82 -3.62 -17.99
N ARG A 26 -39.63 -4.04 -16.98
CA ARG A 26 -40.66 -3.18 -16.36
C ARG A 26 -40.03 -1.94 -15.74
N LEU A 27 -38.98 -2.13 -14.96
CA LEU A 27 -38.23 -1.02 -14.35
C LEU A 27 -37.65 -0.08 -15.43
N CYS A 28 -37.03 -0.63 -16.47
CA CYS A 28 -36.49 0.15 -17.59
C CYS A 28 -37.57 0.97 -18.31
N GLN A 29 -38.75 0.38 -18.57
CA GLN A 29 -39.88 1.07 -19.22
C GLN A 29 -40.40 2.22 -18.33
N ALA A 30 -40.55 1.99 -17.03
CA ALA A 30 -40.99 3.02 -16.08
C ALA A 30 -40.01 4.21 -16.01
N LEU A 31 -38.70 3.92 -15.97
CA LEU A 31 -37.66 4.96 -15.94
C LEU A 31 -37.65 5.77 -17.24
N ARG A 32 -37.74 5.09 -18.40
CA ARG A 32 -37.81 5.77 -19.71
C ARG A 32 -39.09 6.58 -19.87
N GLY A 33 -40.22 6.08 -19.37
CA GLY A 33 -41.48 6.82 -19.32
C GLY A 33 -41.40 8.09 -18.48
N ALA A 34 -40.52 8.12 -17.48
CA ALA A 34 -40.22 9.30 -16.66
C ALA A 34 -39.14 10.22 -17.26
N GLY A 35 -38.70 9.98 -18.50
CA GLY A 35 -37.68 10.78 -19.20
C GLY A 35 -36.25 10.50 -18.77
N ILE A 36 -35.99 9.39 -18.06
CA ILE A 36 -34.65 8.99 -17.63
C ILE A 36 -34.03 8.09 -18.70
N GLU A 37 -32.82 8.42 -19.14
CA GLU A 37 -32.06 7.57 -20.07
C GLU A 37 -31.59 6.31 -19.34
N VAL A 38 -31.87 5.13 -19.92
CA VAL A 38 -31.54 3.84 -19.30
C VAL A 38 -30.77 2.96 -20.26
N TRP A 39 -29.64 2.48 -19.78
CA TRP A 39 -28.86 1.45 -20.44
C TRP A 39 -29.22 0.08 -19.82
N LEU A 40 -29.72 -0.82 -20.67
CA LEU A 40 -30.12 -2.19 -20.31
C LEU A 40 -29.49 -3.15 -21.29
N ASP A 41 -28.67 -4.07 -20.83
CA ASP A 41 -28.10 -5.10 -21.66
C ASP A 41 -29.12 -6.23 -21.93
N ARG A 42 -29.38 -6.54 -23.20
CA ARG A 42 -30.29 -7.61 -23.62
C ARG A 42 -29.57 -8.84 -24.21
N SER A 43 -28.23 -8.87 -24.24
CA SER A 43 -27.51 -9.87 -25.03
C SER A 43 -26.42 -10.61 -24.22
N GLU A 44 -26.81 -11.53 -23.35
CA GLU A 44 -25.88 -12.56 -22.80
C GLU A 44 -25.32 -13.53 -23.86
N LEU A 45 -25.73 -13.42 -25.12
CA LEU A 45 -25.51 -14.46 -26.16
C LEU A 45 -24.40 -14.16 -27.17
N ARG A 46 -23.66 -13.04 -27.06
CA ARG A 46 -22.55 -12.73 -27.98
C ARG A 46 -21.35 -12.23 -27.21
N GLY A 47 -20.56 -13.19 -26.67
CA GLY A 47 -19.27 -12.90 -26.09
C GLY A 47 -18.24 -12.46 -27.13
N GLY A 48 -17.44 -11.45 -26.81
CA GLY A 48 -16.30 -10.99 -27.60
C GLY A 48 -15.70 -9.74 -26.95
N ASP A 49 -14.40 -9.49 -27.17
CA ASP A 49 -13.63 -8.39 -26.54
C ASP A 49 -14.25 -6.99 -26.77
N ALA A 50 -14.87 -6.76 -27.91
CA ALA A 50 -15.56 -5.50 -28.23
C ALA A 50 -16.78 -5.23 -27.34
N TRP A 51 -17.47 -6.30 -26.90
CA TRP A 51 -18.64 -6.22 -26.02
C TRP A 51 -18.26 -5.85 -24.59
N ASP A 52 -17.21 -6.46 -24.07
CA ASP A 52 -16.68 -6.21 -22.72
C ASP A 52 -16.19 -4.76 -22.56
N GLN A 53 -15.55 -4.22 -23.59
CA GLN A 53 -15.14 -2.82 -23.64
C GLN A 53 -16.33 -1.85 -23.63
N ARG A 54 -17.44 -2.22 -24.29
CA ARG A 54 -18.65 -1.40 -24.31
C ARG A 54 -19.31 -1.35 -22.93
N ILE A 55 -19.49 -2.48 -22.26
CA ILE A 55 -20.05 -2.54 -20.89
C ILE A 55 -19.21 -1.72 -19.92
N ARG A 56 -17.89 -1.86 -19.96
CA ARG A 56 -16.97 -1.08 -19.11
C ARG A 56 -17.13 0.43 -19.36
N ARG A 57 -17.32 0.84 -20.62
CA ARG A 57 -17.54 2.24 -20.96
C ARG A 57 -18.87 2.74 -20.39
N GLU A 58 -19.95 2.00 -20.60
CA GLU A 58 -21.29 2.40 -20.12
C GLU A 58 -21.36 2.46 -18.59
N ILE A 59 -20.75 1.49 -17.89
CA ILE A 59 -20.65 1.54 -16.42
C ILE A 59 -19.79 2.72 -15.97
N ARG A 60 -18.72 3.07 -16.68
CA ARG A 60 -17.86 4.21 -16.38
C ARG A 60 -18.57 5.55 -16.61
N ASP A 61 -19.42 5.64 -17.61
CA ASP A 61 -20.00 6.91 -18.08
C ASP A 61 -21.42 7.15 -17.54
N CYS A 62 -22.13 6.13 -16.96
CA CYS A 62 -23.47 6.30 -16.41
C CYS A 62 -23.48 7.18 -15.15
N ALA A 63 -24.61 7.89 -14.92
CA ALA A 63 -24.80 8.73 -13.74
C ALA A 63 -25.13 7.91 -12.48
N LEU A 64 -25.86 6.79 -12.64
CA LEU A 64 -26.31 5.93 -11.56
C LEU A 64 -26.28 4.47 -12.00
N PHE A 65 -25.85 3.57 -11.12
CA PHE A 65 -25.85 2.14 -11.32
C PHE A 65 -26.87 1.47 -10.39
N ILE A 66 -27.81 0.73 -10.94
CA ILE A 66 -28.86 0.00 -10.22
C ILE A 66 -28.64 -1.50 -10.40
N PRO A 67 -28.07 -2.21 -9.42
CA PRO A 67 -28.04 -3.66 -9.39
C PRO A 67 -29.42 -4.19 -8.98
N ILE A 68 -30.00 -5.08 -9.77
CA ILE A 68 -31.24 -5.79 -9.45
C ILE A 68 -30.86 -7.07 -8.70
N ILE A 69 -31.32 -7.18 -7.46
CA ILE A 69 -31.05 -8.27 -6.54
C ILE A 69 -32.30 -9.13 -6.40
N SER A 70 -32.14 -10.45 -6.46
CA SER A 70 -33.24 -11.41 -6.42
C SER A 70 -32.75 -12.79 -5.95
N ALA A 71 -33.65 -13.71 -5.67
CA ALA A 71 -33.34 -15.12 -5.45
C ALA A 71 -32.54 -15.73 -6.63
N ASN A 72 -32.81 -15.29 -7.87
CA ASN A 72 -32.06 -15.75 -9.05
C ASN A 72 -30.61 -15.28 -9.01
N THR A 73 -30.34 -14.03 -8.61
CA THR A 73 -28.97 -13.54 -8.43
C THR A 73 -28.26 -14.24 -7.27
N GLN A 74 -28.99 -14.71 -6.26
CA GLN A 74 -28.40 -15.47 -5.15
C GLN A 74 -28.03 -16.90 -5.57
N ALA A 75 -28.88 -17.55 -6.35
CA ALA A 75 -28.66 -18.92 -6.84
C ALA A 75 -27.49 -19.02 -7.83
N ARG A 76 -27.14 -17.95 -8.53
CA ARG A 76 -26.05 -17.92 -9.52
C ARG A 76 -24.78 -17.33 -8.91
N LEU A 77 -23.83 -18.18 -8.57
CA LEU A 77 -22.51 -17.75 -8.05
C LEU A 77 -21.61 -17.11 -9.14
N GLU A 78 -21.92 -17.37 -10.41
CA GLU A 78 -21.21 -16.85 -11.59
C GLU A 78 -22.19 -16.22 -12.59
N GLY A 79 -21.72 -15.24 -13.36
CA GLY A 79 -22.50 -14.57 -14.40
C GLY A 79 -22.00 -13.15 -14.72
N TYR A 80 -22.40 -12.61 -15.87
CA TYR A 80 -21.99 -11.28 -16.32
C TYR A 80 -22.37 -10.17 -15.31
N PHE A 81 -23.58 -10.24 -14.72
CA PHE A 81 -24.01 -9.28 -13.71
C PHE A 81 -23.06 -9.21 -12.50
N ARG A 82 -22.41 -10.32 -12.11
CA ARG A 82 -21.39 -10.33 -11.04
C ARG A 82 -20.16 -9.50 -11.42
N ARG A 83 -19.78 -9.53 -12.69
CA ARG A 83 -18.68 -8.74 -13.22
C ARG A 83 -19.04 -7.27 -13.28
N GLU A 84 -20.25 -6.95 -13.72
CA GLU A 84 -20.81 -5.59 -13.73
C GLU A 84 -20.84 -5.00 -12.31
N TRP A 85 -21.30 -5.78 -11.33
CA TRP A 85 -21.33 -5.37 -9.93
C TRP A 85 -19.94 -5.05 -9.39
N LYS A 86 -18.93 -5.88 -9.70
CA LYS A 86 -17.53 -5.60 -9.35
C LYS A 86 -17.00 -4.32 -10.00
N LEU A 87 -17.33 -4.09 -11.26
CA LEU A 87 -16.94 -2.87 -11.97
C LEU A 87 -17.60 -1.63 -11.39
N ALA A 88 -18.89 -1.72 -11.05
CA ALA A 88 -19.61 -0.62 -10.44
C ALA A 88 -19.07 -0.29 -9.03
N VAL A 89 -18.77 -1.30 -8.21
CA VAL A 89 -18.11 -1.10 -6.92
C VAL A 89 -16.72 -0.48 -7.08
N ALA A 90 -15.93 -0.99 -8.03
CA ALA A 90 -14.61 -0.41 -8.29
C ALA A 90 -14.69 1.08 -8.63
N ARG A 91 -15.70 1.49 -9.43
CA ARG A 91 -15.91 2.90 -9.75
C ARG A 91 -16.26 3.77 -8.54
N THR A 92 -16.92 3.24 -7.50
CA THR A 92 -17.24 4.05 -6.30
C THR A 92 -16.00 4.50 -5.53
N PHE A 93 -14.88 3.80 -5.65
CA PHE A 93 -13.63 4.21 -5.01
C PHE A 93 -13.02 5.46 -5.64
N ASP A 94 -13.41 5.79 -6.87
CA ASP A 94 -12.95 6.95 -7.62
C ASP A 94 -13.93 8.14 -7.53
N MET A 95 -15.01 7.99 -6.73
CA MET A 95 -16.07 9.00 -6.60
C MET A 95 -16.02 9.65 -5.20
N ALA A 96 -16.48 10.90 -5.10
CA ALA A 96 -16.65 11.55 -3.82
C ALA A 96 -17.68 10.81 -2.97
N ASP A 97 -17.46 10.71 -1.65
CA ASP A 97 -18.29 9.93 -0.72
C ASP A 97 -19.75 10.42 -0.63
N ASP A 98 -20.00 11.67 -0.97
CA ASP A 98 -21.32 12.30 -0.99
C ASP A 98 -22.10 12.06 -2.29
N LYS A 99 -21.46 11.46 -3.31
CA LYS A 99 -22.08 11.21 -4.61
C LYS A 99 -22.79 9.85 -4.64
N THR A 100 -24.11 9.87 -4.70
CA THR A 100 -24.92 8.66 -4.88
C THR A 100 -24.70 8.09 -6.29
N PHE A 101 -24.00 6.95 -6.39
CA PHE A 101 -23.76 6.24 -7.65
C PHE A 101 -24.37 4.84 -7.67
N LEU A 102 -24.44 4.16 -6.53
CA LEU A 102 -25.02 2.82 -6.40
C LEU A 102 -26.37 2.91 -5.73
N MET A 103 -27.37 2.26 -6.30
CA MET A 103 -28.72 2.14 -5.72
C MET A 103 -29.21 0.69 -5.85
N PRO A 104 -28.94 -0.18 -4.86
CA PRO A 104 -29.41 -1.56 -4.91
C PRO A 104 -30.92 -1.65 -4.85
N VAL A 105 -31.51 -2.42 -5.79
CA VAL A 105 -32.95 -2.68 -5.90
C VAL A 105 -33.18 -4.17 -5.70
N VAL A 106 -34.07 -4.53 -4.77
CA VAL A 106 -34.53 -5.91 -4.57
C VAL A 106 -35.94 -6.09 -5.12
N ILE A 107 -36.14 -7.16 -5.92
CA ILE A 107 -37.39 -7.39 -6.66
C ILE A 107 -38.25 -8.53 -6.08
N ASP A 108 -37.78 -9.16 -5.01
CA ASP A 108 -38.47 -10.26 -4.31
C ASP A 108 -38.21 -10.19 -2.79
N SER A 109 -38.35 -11.30 -2.08
CA SER A 109 -38.16 -11.38 -0.64
C SER A 109 -36.69 -11.59 -0.20
N THR A 110 -35.71 -11.36 -1.08
CA THR A 110 -34.27 -11.48 -0.75
C THR A 110 -33.87 -10.41 0.27
N HIS A 111 -33.28 -10.83 1.40
CA HIS A 111 -32.82 -9.94 2.46
C HIS A 111 -31.33 -9.62 2.33
N ASP A 112 -30.96 -8.40 2.71
CA ASP A 112 -29.59 -7.85 2.63
C ASP A 112 -28.58 -8.65 3.48
N ARG A 113 -29.01 -9.20 4.63
CA ARG A 113 -28.14 -9.92 5.58
C ARG A 113 -27.56 -11.21 5.01
N ASP A 114 -28.33 -11.94 4.21
CA ASP A 114 -27.97 -13.27 3.71
C ASP A 114 -27.57 -13.28 2.22
N ALA A 115 -27.65 -12.13 1.56
CA ALA A 115 -27.44 -12.02 0.13
C ALA A 115 -25.95 -12.10 -0.27
N HIS A 116 -25.64 -12.89 -1.30
CA HIS A 116 -24.33 -12.95 -1.93
C HIS A 116 -24.12 -11.72 -2.85
N VAL A 117 -23.77 -10.60 -2.26
CA VAL A 117 -23.53 -9.32 -2.94
C VAL A 117 -22.18 -8.74 -2.50
N PRO A 118 -21.58 -7.81 -3.28
CA PRO A 118 -20.41 -7.07 -2.82
C PRO A 118 -20.68 -6.33 -1.51
N ASP A 119 -19.71 -6.23 -0.62
CA ASP A 119 -19.87 -5.59 0.70
C ASP A 119 -20.36 -4.15 0.59
N LYS A 120 -19.92 -3.43 -0.44
CA LYS A 120 -20.38 -2.05 -0.71
C LYS A 120 -21.89 -1.93 -0.91
N PHE A 121 -22.56 -2.98 -1.41
CA PHE A 121 -24.03 -2.97 -1.55
C PHE A 121 -24.71 -3.13 -0.20
N ARG A 122 -24.11 -3.84 0.75
CA ARG A 122 -24.64 -4.01 2.12
C ARG A 122 -24.55 -2.73 2.96
N GLU A 123 -23.60 -1.84 2.62
CA GLU A 123 -23.45 -0.56 3.29
C GLU A 123 -24.56 0.44 2.88
N LEU A 124 -25.31 0.14 1.83
CA LEU A 124 -26.33 1.01 1.26
C LEU A 124 -27.75 0.55 1.63
N GLN A 125 -28.67 1.50 1.73
CA GLN A 125 -30.08 1.17 1.90
C GLN A 125 -30.67 0.62 0.60
N TRP A 126 -31.18 -0.62 0.64
CA TRP A 126 -31.83 -1.24 -0.51
C TRP A 126 -33.23 -0.72 -0.72
N THR A 127 -33.62 -0.56 -1.97
CA THR A 127 -34.98 -0.19 -2.35
C THR A 127 -35.76 -1.42 -2.80
N SER A 128 -36.87 -1.71 -2.12
CA SER A 128 -37.73 -2.84 -2.50
C SER A 128 -38.72 -2.43 -3.59
N LEU A 129 -38.65 -3.12 -4.76
CA LEU A 129 -39.52 -2.95 -5.92
C LEU A 129 -40.03 -4.34 -6.37
N PRO A 130 -41.00 -4.93 -5.67
CA PRO A 130 -41.47 -6.29 -5.93
C PRO A 130 -41.87 -6.45 -7.40
N GLY A 131 -41.32 -7.49 -8.05
CA GLY A 131 -41.54 -7.76 -9.46
C GLY A 131 -41.08 -6.67 -10.43
N GLY A 132 -40.34 -5.66 -9.97
CA GLY A 132 -39.90 -4.49 -10.77
C GLY A 132 -40.98 -3.40 -10.92
N GLU A 133 -42.04 -3.45 -10.10
CA GLU A 133 -43.04 -2.38 -10.04
C GLU A 133 -42.42 -1.10 -9.46
N THR A 134 -42.66 0.01 -10.13
CA THR A 134 -41.94 1.26 -9.88
C THR A 134 -42.91 2.34 -9.39
N PRO A 135 -43.02 2.61 -8.07
CA PRO A 135 -43.87 3.67 -7.53
C PRO A 135 -43.44 5.07 -7.98
N ALA A 136 -44.39 6.00 -8.15
CA ALA A 136 -44.12 7.38 -8.58
C ALA A 136 -43.06 8.08 -7.70
N ILE A 137 -43.08 7.86 -6.38
CA ILE A 137 -42.13 8.44 -5.44
C ILE A 137 -40.67 7.98 -5.69
N PHE A 138 -40.47 6.76 -6.22
CA PHE A 138 -39.15 6.27 -6.60
C PHE A 138 -38.64 7.01 -7.85
N LEU A 139 -39.51 7.21 -8.84
CA LEU A 139 -39.19 7.96 -10.06
C LEU A 139 -38.82 9.41 -9.76
N GLU A 140 -39.60 10.10 -8.90
CA GLU A 140 -39.30 11.45 -8.46
C GLU A 140 -37.98 11.56 -7.71
N ARG A 141 -37.65 10.55 -6.88
CA ARG A 141 -36.35 10.48 -6.19
C ARG A 141 -35.20 10.36 -7.18
N LEU A 142 -35.33 9.50 -8.21
CA LEU A 142 -34.32 9.34 -9.26
C LEU A 142 -34.15 10.59 -10.11
N GLN A 143 -35.26 11.25 -10.51
CA GLN A 143 -35.21 12.51 -11.25
C GLN A 143 -34.48 13.59 -10.47
N ARG A 144 -34.71 13.70 -9.15
CA ARG A 144 -33.95 14.63 -8.27
C ARG A 144 -32.48 14.29 -8.19
N LEU A 145 -32.12 13.02 -8.06
CA LEU A 145 -30.71 12.57 -8.01
C LEU A 145 -29.97 12.84 -9.33
N LEU A 146 -30.66 12.78 -10.45
CA LEU A 146 -30.08 12.97 -11.78
C LEU A 146 -30.14 14.43 -12.27
N SER A 147 -30.87 15.32 -11.57
CA SER A 147 -30.96 16.74 -11.94
C SER A 147 -29.69 17.50 -11.55
N PRO A 148 -29.26 18.52 -12.33
CA PRO A 148 -28.08 19.33 -12.02
C PRO A 148 -28.14 20.07 -10.67
N GLU A 149 -29.36 20.31 -10.16
CA GLU A 149 -29.62 21.02 -8.90
C GLU A 149 -29.67 20.07 -7.68
N GLY A 150 -29.72 18.76 -7.88
CA GLY A 150 -29.84 17.74 -6.83
C GLY A 150 -28.59 17.50 -5.97
N HIS A 151 -27.51 18.22 -6.19
CA HIS A 151 -26.24 18.08 -5.46
C HIS A 151 -26.10 19.05 -4.26
N ALA A 152 -27.14 19.85 -3.97
CA ALA A 152 -27.16 20.72 -2.80
C ALA A 152 -28.16 20.18 -1.75
N LEU A 153 -27.69 19.32 -0.85
CA LEU A 153 -28.44 18.93 0.34
C LEU A 153 -28.53 20.12 1.29
N ALA A 154 -29.75 20.62 1.53
CA ALA A 154 -30.03 21.57 2.59
C ALA A 154 -29.81 20.91 3.97
N PRO A 155 -29.10 21.56 4.91
CA PRO A 155 -28.86 20.99 6.23
C PRO A 155 -30.10 21.14 7.11
N VAL A 156 -30.48 20.03 7.75
CA VAL A 156 -31.44 20.02 8.86
C VAL A 156 -30.81 20.75 10.04
N LYS A 157 -31.46 21.84 10.50
CA LYS A 157 -31.04 22.62 11.66
C LYS A 157 -31.14 21.80 12.94
N ALA A 158 -30.03 21.64 13.66
CA ALA A 158 -30.00 21.39 15.10
C ALA A 158 -29.43 22.62 15.82
N PRO A 159 -29.86 22.93 17.09
CA PRO A 159 -29.64 24.22 17.67
C PRO A 159 -28.20 24.46 18.15
N SER A 160 -27.76 25.67 17.89
CA SER A 160 -26.44 26.24 18.19
C SER A 160 -26.14 26.37 19.69
N ARG A 161 -24.93 25.93 20.10
CA ARG A 161 -24.13 26.59 21.15
C ARG A 161 -22.76 26.92 20.57
N GLY A 162 -22.44 28.21 20.59
CA GLY A 162 -21.30 28.76 19.87
C GLY A 162 -19.94 28.54 20.53
N HIS A 163 -18.95 28.35 19.65
CA HIS A 163 -17.57 28.76 19.87
C HIS A 163 -16.98 29.15 18.50
N PRO A 164 -16.03 30.06 18.40
CA PRO A 164 -15.66 30.71 17.14
C PRO A 164 -14.92 29.76 16.22
N ALA A 165 -15.45 29.63 15.00
CA ALA A 165 -14.85 28.83 13.93
C ALA A 165 -13.72 29.59 13.26
N TYR A 166 -12.53 28.98 13.22
CA TYR A 166 -11.52 29.29 12.22
C TYR A 166 -11.93 28.63 10.91
N ASN A 167 -12.34 29.45 9.95
CA ASN A 167 -12.58 29.01 8.59
C ASN A 167 -11.26 28.69 7.90
N VAL A 168 -10.95 27.42 7.76
CA VAL A 168 -10.00 26.95 6.75
C VAL A 168 -10.82 26.42 5.58
N HIS A 169 -10.95 27.21 4.53
CA HIS A 169 -11.46 26.74 3.25
C HIS A 169 -10.50 25.66 2.72
N ALA A 170 -10.88 24.39 2.84
CA ALA A 170 -10.29 23.34 2.03
C ALA A 170 -10.74 23.56 0.58
N ALA A 171 -9.87 24.07 -0.26
CA ALA A 171 -10.05 24.06 -1.70
C ALA A 171 -10.22 22.61 -2.18
N PRO A 172 -11.08 22.35 -3.19
CA PRO A 172 -11.16 21.01 -3.77
C PRO A 172 -9.77 20.61 -4.26
N ALA A 173 -9.32 19.42 -3.87
CA ALA A 173 -8.02 18.90 -4.29
C ALA A 173 -7.97 18.93 -5.82
N ALA A 174 -7.24 19.88 -6.38
CA ALA A 174 -6.98 19.96 -7.80
C ALA A 174 -6.35 18.61 -8.20
N GLN A 175 -6.94 17.92 -9.17
CA GLN A 175 -6.31 16.76 -9.77
C GLN A 175 -4.97 17.22 -10.32
N VAL A 176 -3.90 16.88 -9.61
CA VAL A 176 -2.53 17.18 -10.07
C VAL A 176 -2.36 16.45 -11.40
N PRO A 177 -2.10 17.15 -12.50
CA PRO A 177 -2.01 16.53 -13.82
C PRO A 177 -0.94 15.45 -13.83
N ILE A 178 -1.21 14.34 -14.52
CA ILE A 178 -0.23 13.26 -14.71
C ILE A 178 0.95 13.85 -15.50
N PRO A 179 2.19 13.75 -14.98
CA PRO A 179 3.35 14.30 -15.68
C PRO A 179 3.56 13.57 -17.01
N ALA A 180 3.66 14.29 -18.11
CA ALA A 180 3.90 13.70 -19.43
C ALA A 180 5.22 12.88 -19.48
N LYS A 181 6.24 13.27 -18.70
CA LYS A 181 7.49 12.54 -18.50
C LYS A 181 7.37 11.63 -17.27
N SER A 182 6.56 10.59 -17.38
CA SER A 182 6.38 9.59 -16.33
C SER A 182 6.17 8.21 -16.92
N ILE A 183 6.76 7.20 -16.28
CA ILE A 183 6.73 5.81 -16.74
C ILE A 183 6.70 4.85 -15.57
N ALA A 184 5.82 3.86 -15.59
CA ALA A 184 5.88 2.71 -14.68
C ALA A 184 6.50 1.51 -15.41
N VAL A 185 7.41 0.82 -14.75
CA VAL A 185 7.91 -0.48 -15.21
C VAL A 185 7.16 -1.55 -14.43
N LEU A 186 6.36 -2.36 -15.12
CA LEU A 186 5.62 -3.46 -14.51
C LEU A 186 6.52 -4.68 -14.32
N PRO A 187 6.19 -5.59 -13.38
CA PRO A 187 6.85 -6.88 -13.26
C PRO A 187 6.81 -7.62 -14.59
N PHE A 188 7.96 -8.12 -15.05
CA PHE A 188 8.00 -8.89 -16.28
C PHE A 188 7.46 -10.30 -16.07
N ALA A 189 6.71 -10.80 -17.05
CA ALA A 189 6.16 -12.14 -16.98
C ALA A 189 7.27 -13.20 -17.19
N ASP A 190 7.34 -14.18 -16.30
CA ASP A 190 8.19 -15.36 -16.54
C ASP A 190 7.52 -16.30 -17.54
N MET A 191 8.13 -16.43 -18.71
CA MET A 191 7.71 -17.29 -19.82
C MET A 191 8.64 -18.50 -20.00
N SER A 192 9.50 -18.81 -19.01
CA SER A 192 10.36 -19.99 -18.99
C SER A 192 9.52 -21.27 -18.85
N ALA A 193 10.07 -22.41 -19.28
CA ALA A 193 9.33 -23.68 -19.32
C ALA A 193 8.86 -24.13 -17.93
N GLU A 194 9.74 -24.05 -16.94
CA GLU A 194 9.48 -24.47 -15.56
C GLU A 194 8.82 -23.38 -14.71
N LYS A 195 8.71 -22.14 -15.22
CA LYS A 195 8.20 -20.95 -14.52
C LYS A 195 8.85 -20.71 -13.14
N ASP A 196 10.12 -21.04 -13.04
CA ASP A 196 10.96 -20.92 -11.84
C ASP A 196 11.93 -19.73 -11.87
N GLN A 197 11.84 -18.89 -12.94
CA GLN A 197 12.70 -17.73 -13.17
C GLN A 197 12.03 -16.39 -12.81
N GLU A 198 11.02 -16.45 -11.96
CA GLU A 198 10.28 -15.25 -11.54
C GLU A 198 11.21 -14.21 -10.87
N TYR A 199 12.17 -14.67 -10.05
CA TYR A 199 13.16 -13.79 -9.41
C TYR A 199 14.01 -13.01 -10.44
N PHE A 200 14.31 -13.65 -11.57
CA PHE A 200 15.11 -13.04 -12.63
C PHE A 200 14.28 -12.02 -13.44
N SER A 201 13.03 -12.37 -13.77
CA SER A 201 12.09 -11.47 -14.45
C SER A 201 11.78 -10.23 -13.61
N ASP A 202 11.55 -10.41 -12.32
CA ASP A 202 11.36 -9.34 -11.35
C ASP A 202 12.61 -8.46 -11.22
N GLY A 203 13.78 -9.09 -11.12
CA GLY A 203 15.06 -8.39 -11.00
C GLY A 203 15.39 -7.54 -12.23
N LEU A 204 15.03 -8.00 -13.44
CA LEU A 204 15.19 -7.21 -14.65
C LEU A 204 14.28 -5.96 -14.64
N ALA A 205 13.01 -6.12 -14.27
CA ALA A 205 12.10 -4.98 -14.16
C ALA A 205 12.58 -3.97 -13.11
N GLU A 206 13.07 -4.45 -11.98
CA GLU A 206 13.61 -3.60 -10.92
C GLU A 206 14.89 -2.88 -11.34
N ALA A 207 15.82 -3.56 -12.02
CA ALA A 207 17.02 -2.92 -12.56
C ALA A 207 16.68 -1.80 -13.56
N LEU A 208 15.60 -1.96 -14.34
CA LEU A 208 15.11 -0.93 -15.24
C LEU A 208 14.50 0.24 -14.46
N ILE A 209 13.76 0.00 -13.36
CA ILE A 209 13.29 1.05 -12.46
C ILE A 209 14.49 1.84 -11.93
N ASP A 210 15.51 1.16 -11.40
CA ASP A 210 16.71 1.78 -10.84
C ASP A 210 17.45 2.66 -11.87
N LEU A 211 17.59 2.17 -13.11
CA LEU A 211 18.22 2.93 -14.21
C LEU A 211 17.38 4.16 -14.60
N LEU A 212 16.07 4.01 -14.74
CA LEU A 212 15.19 5.07 -15.18
C LEU A 212 14.98 6.14 -14.09
N THR A 213 15.07 5.79 -12.81
CA THR A 213 15.01 6.78 -11.70
C THR A 213 16.20 7.74 -11.70
N GLN A 214 17.35 7.35 -12.27
CA GLN A 214 18.53 8.20 -12.41
C GLN A 214 18.34 9.27 -13.51
N VAL A 215 17.35 9.11 -14.39
CA VAL A 215 17.08 10.06 -15.46
C VAL A 215 16.43 11.33 -14.90
N ARG A 216 17.08 12.48 -15.12
CA ARG A 216 16.57 13.79 -14.65
C ARG A 216 15.21 14.07 -15.28
N ASP A 217 14.26 14.60 -14.51
CA ASP A 217 12.90 14.96 -14.92
C ASP A 217 11.99 13.80 -15.38
N LEU A 218 12.43 12.56 -15.27
CA LEU A 218 11.58 11.39 -15.47
C LEU A 218 11.02 10.91 -14.13
N ARG A 219 9.70 10.88 -14.00
CA ARG A 219 9.03 10.30 -12.84
C ARG A 219 8.85 8.80 -13.06
N VAL A 220 9.41 8.00 -12.15
CA VAL A 220 9.31 6.54 -12.17
C VAL A 220 8.80 6.08 -10.82
N PRO A 221 7.62 5.44 -10.71
CA PRO A 221 7.18 4.79 -9.49
C PRO A 221 8.16 3.71 -9.05
N ALA A 222 8.33 3.57 -7.73
CA ALA A 222 9.21 2.54 -7.19
C ALA A 222 8.63 1.14 -7.41
N ARG A 223 9.49 0.16 -7.16
CA ARG A 223 9.16 -1.27 -7.27
C ARG A 223 7.88 -1.64 -6.51
N THR A 224 7.74 -1.20 -5.26
CA THR A 224 6.59 -1.53 -4.41
C THR A 224 5.25 -1.19 -5.04
N SER A 225 5.13 -0.02 -5.64
CA SER A 225 3.92 0.42 -6.34
C SER A 225 3.71 -0.34 -7.65
N SER A 226 4.74 -0.47 -8.48
CA SER A 226 4.65 -1.18 -9.77
C SER A 226 4.31 -2.66 -9.57
N PHE A 227 4.93 -3.31 -8.60
CA PHE A 227 4.74 -4.73 -8.31
C PHE A 227 3.44 -5.05 -7.56
N SER A 228 2.73 -4.05 -7.06
CA SER A 228 1.39 -4.24 -6.50
C SER A 228 0.38 -4.76 -7.55
N PHE A 229 0.70 -4.66 -8.83
CA PHE A 229 -0.10 -5.17 -9.95
C PHE A 229 0.31 -6.57 -10.41
N LYS A 230 1.32 -7.18 -9.81
CA LYS A 230 1.79 -8.52 -10.17
C LYS A 230 0.68 -9.55 -10.01
N GLY A 231 0.43 -10.33 -11.07
CA GLY A 231 -0.62 -11.35 -11.08
C GLY A 231 -2.06 -10.82 -11.10
N LYS A 232 -2.26 -9.50 -11.25
CA LYS A 232 -3.58 -8.88 -11.39
C LYS A 232 -3.92 -8.67 -12.86
N SER A 233 -5.21 -8.69 -13.18
CA SER A 233 -5.75 -8.47 -14.51
C SER A 233 -6.22 -7.02 -14.74
N ASP A 234 -5.61 -6.06 -14.06
CA ASP A 234 -5.90 -4.65 -14.28
C ASP A 234 -5.48 -4.25 -15.71
N ASP A 235 -6.24 -3.39 -16.38
CA ASP A 235 -5.84 -2.84 -17.67
C ASP A 235 -4.77 -1.75 -17.52
N ILE A 236 -4.00 -1.52 -18.58
CA ILE A 236 -2.87 -0.57 -18.59
C ILE A 236 -3.31 0.85 -18.20
N ALA A 237 -4.48 1.31 -18.66
CA ALA A 237 -4.96 2.64 -18.34
C ALA A 237 -5.28 2.78 -16.84
N SER A 238 -5.91 1.76 -16.24
CA SER A 238 -6.19 1.70 -14.81
C SER A 238 -4.90 1.67 -13.98
N ILE A 239 -3.91 0.85 -14.38
CA ILE A 239 -2.60 0.79 -13.74
C ILE A 239 -1.92 2.16 -13.78
N ALA A 240 -1.87 2.77 -14.96
CA ALA A 240 -1.22 4.06 -15.16
C ALA A 240 -1.89 5.19 -14.36
N GLN A 241 -3.22 5.18 -14.26
CA GLN A 241 -3.97 6.12 -13.44
C GLN A 241 -3.62 5.96 -11.95
N LYS A 242 -3.63 4.72 -11.44
CA LYS A 242 -3.29 4.42 -10.04
C LYS A 242 -1.85 4.80 -9.71
N LEU A 243 -0.91 4.58 -10.64
CA LEU A 243 0.50 4.94 -10.51
C LEU A 243 0.79 6.41 -10.90
N ARG A 244 -0.21 7.11 -11.47
CA ARG A 244 -0.11 8.50 -11.94
C ARG A 244 1.02 8.69 -12.94
N VAL A 245 1.07 7.81 -13.96
CA VAL A 245 2.07 7.83 -15.04
C VAL A 245 1.43 7.92 -16.41
N ALA A 246 2.12 8.56 -17.36
CA ALA A 246 1.67 8.68 -18.73
C ALA A 246 2.06 7.48 -19.60
N HIS A 247 3.06 6.70 -19.17
CA HIS A 247 3.58 5.57 -19.93
C HIS A 247 3.75 4.34 -19.03
N VAL A 248 3.69 3.16 -19.65
CA VAL A 248 3.93 1.88 -19.00
C VAL A 248 4.93 1.07 -19.82
N LEU A 249 5.93 0.51 -19.15
CA LEU A 249 6.85 -0.48 -19.69
C LEU A 249 6.45 -1.85 -19.13
N GLU A 250 6.08 -2.76 -20.01
CA GLU A 250 5.81 -4.15 -19.66
C GLU A 250 6.66 -5.10 -20.48
N GLY A 251 6.76 -6.34 -20.06
CA GLY A 251 7.55 -7.31 -20.81
C GLY A 251 7.45 -8.72 -20.28
N SER A 252 8.21 -9.58 -20.93
CA SER A 252 8.38 -10.99 -20.53
C SER A 252 9.82 -11.44 -20.68
N VAL A 253 10.19 -12.42 -19.87
CA VAL A 253 11.49 -13.06 -19.90
C VAL A 253 11.30 -14.55 -20.08
N ARG A 254 12.09 -15.15 -20.98
CA ARG A 254 12.24 -16.61 -21.11
C ARG A 254 13.72 -16.94 -20.97
N LYS A 255 14.07 -17.76 -20.00
CA LYS A 255 15.42 -18.27 -19.79
C LYS A 255 15.46 -19.77 -20.10
N ALA A 256 16.49 -20.21 -20.82
CA ALA A 256 16.75 -21.60 -21.13
C ALA A 256 18.29 -21.83 -21.08
N GLY A 257 18.77 -22.37 -19.97
CA GLY A 257 20.20 -22.45 -19.71
C GLY A 257 20.84 -21.05 -19.65
N THR A 258 21.83 -20.78 -20.50
CA THR A 258 22.46 -19.45 -20.62
C THR A 258 21.71 -18.50 -21.57
N ALA A 259 20.83 -19.03 -22.44
CA ALA A 259 20.08 -18.19 -23.38
C ALA A 259 18.91 -17.51 -22.72
N ILE A 260 18.77 -16.20 -22.99
CA ILE A 260 17.64 -15.39 -22.54
C ILE A 260 16.93 -14.74 -23.73
N ARG A 261 15.61 -14.73 -23.68
CA ARG A 261 14.77 -13.91 -24.56
C ARG A 261 14.00 -12.92 -23.70
N VAL A 262 14.22 -11.64 -23.95
CA VAL A 262 13.53 -10.53 -23.27
C VAL A 262 12.66 -9.80 -24.30
N THR A 263 11.36 -9.77 -24.10
CA THR A 263 10.42 -9.00 -24.92
C THR A 263 9.91 -7.83 -24.08
N VAL A 264 9.94 -6.62 -24.65
CA VAL A 264 9.59 -5.38 -23.96
C VAL A 264 8.68 -4.54 -24.81
N HIS A 265 7.67 -3.94 -24.19
CA HIS A 265 6.70 -3.03 -24.80
C HIS A 265 6.64 -1.72 -24.03
N LEU A 266 6.82 -0.60 -24.71
CA LEU A 266 6.54 0.74 -24.17
C LEU A 266 5.17 1.19 -24.68
N ILE A 267 4.26 1.44 -23.77
CA ILE A 267 2.85 1.71 -24.03
C ILE A 267 2.50 3.10 -23.52
N ARG A 268 1.81 3.91 -24.33
CA ARG A 268 1.19 5.14 -23.89
C ARG A 268 -0.15 4.81 -23.20
N ALA A 269 -0.33 5.33 -21.98
CA ALA A 269 -1.41 4.86 -21.11
C ALA A 269 -2.79 5.42 -21.44
N ASP A 270 -2.87 6.57 -22.14
CA ASP A 270 -4.12 7.26 -22.46
C ASP A 270 -4.93 6.55 -23.55
N ASP A 271 -4.26 5.90 -24.50
CA ASP A 271 -4.87 5.23 -25.65
C ASP A 271 -4.43 3.77 -25.82
N GLY A 272 -3.51 3.29 -24.97
CA GLY A 272 -2.97 1.92 -25.05
C GLY A 272 -2.06 1.68 -26.28
N TYR A 273 -1.59 2.74 -26.93
CA TYR A 273 -0.77 2.63 -28.12
C TYR A 273 0.66 2.21 -27.81
N HIS A 274 1.15 1.16 -28.48
CA HIS A 274 2.54 0.74 -28.36
C HIS A 274 3.46 1.76 -29.07
N LEU A 275 4.20 2.53 -28.29
CA LEU A 275 5.20 3.47 -28.81
C LEU A 275 6.41 2.72 -29.35
N TRP A 276 6.72 1.60 -28.73
CA TRP A 276 7.85 0.77 -29.08
C TRP A 276 7.68 -0.66 -28.58
N SER A 277 8.22 -1.61 -29.33
CA SER A 277 8.26 -3.04 -28.98
C SER A 277 9.53 -3.67 -29.54
N LYS A 278 10.23 -4.44 -28.74
CA LYS A 278 11.44 -5.15 -29.18
C LYS A 278 11.66 -6.44 -28.40
N THR A 279 12.19 -7.44 -29.12
CA THR A 279 12.66 -8.70 -28.52
C THR A 279 14.18 -8.77 -28.62
N TYR A 280 14.81 -9.15 -27.52
CA TYR A 280 16.23 -9.38 -27.40
C TYR A 280 16.47 -10.86 -27.21
N ASP A 281 17.25 -11.48 -28.10
CA ASP A 281 17.79 -12.83 -27.96
C ASP A 281 19.29 -12.70 -27.66
N ARG A 282 19.70 -13.05 -26.45
CA ARG A 282 21.07 -12.86 -25.94
C ARG A 282 21.47 -14.02 -25.02
N ASP A 283 22.74 -14.08 -24.71
CA ASP A 283 23.22 -14.84 -23.56
C ASP A 283 23.02 -14.04 -22.26
N ILE A 284 22.87 -14.75 -21.16
CA ILE A 284 22.65 -14.15 -19.83
C ILE A 284 23.80 -13.22 -19.43
N GLU A 285 25.04 -13.51 -19.93
CA GLU A 285 26.22 -12.67 -19.72
C GLU A 285 26.05 -11.24 -20.26
N ASP A 286 25.18 -11.06 -21.25
CA ASP A 286 24.85 -9.75 -21.84
C ASP A 286 23.69 -9.03 -21.16
N ILE A 287 23.13 -9.56 -20.05
CA ILE A 287 21.90 -8.99 -19.44
C ILE A 287 22.06 -7.52 -19.09
N PHE A 288 23.21 -7.10 -18.60
CA PHE A 288 23.44 -5.70 -18.26
C PHE A 288 23.46 -4.79 -19.48
N LYS A 289 23.98 -5.27 -20.64
CA LYS A 289 23.89 -4.54 -21.90
C LYS A 289 22.45 -4.41 -22.36
N VAL A 290 21.64 -5.47 -22.20
CA VAL A 290 20.21 -5.44 -22.53
C VAL A 290 19.47 -4.43 -21.65
N GLN A 291 19.75 -4.37 -20.36
CA GLN A 291 19.17 -3.38 -19.46
C GLN A 291 19.51 -1.95 -19.89
N ASP A 292 20.78 -1.69 -20.19
CA ASP A 292 21.25 -0.37 -20.62
C ASP A 292 20.67 0.03 -21.99
N GLU A 293 20.54 -0.90 -22.93
CA GLU A 293 19.88 -0.68 -24.23
C GLU A 293 18.41 -0.32 -24.04
N ILE A 294 17.65 -1.07 -23.22
CA ILE A 294 16.23 -0.81 -22.96
C ILE A 294 16.06 0.56 -22.32
N ALA A 295 16.83 0.87 -21.27
CA ALA A 295 16.75 2.16 -20.60
C ALA A 295 17.05 3.32 -21.56
N GLY A 296 18.08 3.21 -22.40
CA GLY A 296 18.43 4.21 -23.41
C GLY A 296 17.32 4.47 -24.41
N ILE A 297 16.67 3.40 -24.92
CA ILE A 297 15.55 3.52 -25.87
C ILE A 297 14.33 4.15 -25.23
N VAL A 298 13.98 3.75 -24.00
CA VAL A 298 12.87 4.35 -23.25
C VAL A 298 13.09 5.86 -23.10
N VAL A 299 14.30 6.26 -22.72
CA VAL A 299 14.67 7.67 -22.57
C VAL A 299 14.52 8.42 -23.90
N GLU A 300 15.00 7.87 -24.99
CA GLU A 300 14.89 8.46 -26.33
C GLU A 300 13.41 8.55 -26.77
N ALA A 301 12.63 7.49 -26.60
CA ALA A 301 11.22 7.45 -26.96
C ALA A 301 10.38 8.48 -26.20
N LEU A 302 10.71 8.74 -24.93
CA LEU A 302 10.02 9.74 -24.11
C LEU A 302 10.51 11.17 -24.37
N LYS A 303 11.47 11.37 -25.29
CA LYS A 303 12.09 12.70 -25.56
C LYS A 303 12.44 13.45 -24.27
N ALA A 304 12.86 12.70 -23.25
CA ALA A 304 13.41 13.29 -22.06
C ALA A 304 14.66 14.06 -22.52
N GLN A 305 14.68 15.39 -22.35
CA GLN A 305 15.88 16.18 -22.62
C GLN A 305 16.94 15.75 -21.61
N LEU A 306 17.73 14.77 -22.02
CA LEU A 306 18.93 14.41 -21.29
C LEU A 306 19.97 15.51 -21.58
N LEU A 307 20.58 16.01 -20.53
CA LEU A 307 21.95 16.50 -20.65
C LEU A 307 22.80 15.36 -21.21
N PRO A 308 23.85 15.67 -22.03
CA PRO A 308 24.63 14.65 -22.73
C PRO A 308 24.95 13.51 -21.78
N ALA A 309 24.57 12.33 -22.18
CA ALA A 309 24.70 11.10 -21.40
C ALA A 309 26.16 10.94 -20.95
N GLN A 310 26.46 11.29 -19.74
CA GLN A 310 27.44 10.52 -19.00
C GLN A 310 26.77 9.17 -18.85
N GLY A 311 27.28 8.19 -19.61
CA GLY A 311 26.73 6.85 -19.59
C GLY A 311 26.50 6.43 -18.14
N VAL A 312 25.29 6.01 -17.83
CA VAL A 312 24.93 5.50 -16.50
C VAL A 312 25.63 4.17 -16.36
N VAL A 313 26.94 4.22 -16.16
CA VAL A 313 27.73 3.06 -15.77
C VAL A 313 27.46 2.88 -14.28
N ASN A 314 26.59 1.95 -13.96
CA ASN A 314 26.39 1.51 -12.59
C ASN A 314 27.68 0.78 -12.16
N SER A 315 28.65 1.57 -11.65
CA SER A 315 30.00 1.11 -11.26
C SER A 315 29.98 0.08 -10.10
N HIS A 316 28.81 -0.25 -9.60
CA HIS A 316 28.60 -1.10 -8.42
C HIS A 316 27.98 -2.47 -8.76
N ARG A 317 27.84 -2.81 -10.04
CA ARG A 317 27.34 -4.12 -10.50
C ARG A 317 28.41 -5.18 -10.34
N THR A 318 27.99 -6.38 -9.92
CA THR A 318 28.87 -7.55 -10.00
C THR A 318 29.08 -7.97 -11.44
N SER A 319 30.26 -8.47 -11.76
CA SER A 319 30.53 -9.15 -13.06
C SER A 319 30.19 -10.65 -13.03
N ASN A 320 29.89 -11.19 -11.84
CA ASN A 320 29.55 -12.60 -11.66
C ASN A 320 28.05 -12.79 -11.78
N ILE A 321 27.60 -13.41 -12.87
CA ILE A 321 26.16 -13.59 -13.16
C ILE A 321 25.49 -14.50 -12.14
N GLU A 322 26.15 -15.55 -11.65
CA GLU A 322 25.57 -16.41 -10.61
C GLU A 322 25.41 -15.64 -9.28
N ALA A 323 26.38 -14.78 -8.94
CA ALA A 323 26.24 -13.89 -7.78
C ALA A 323 25.05 -12.92 -7.94
N TYR A 324 24.86 -12.38 -9.14
CA TYR A 324 23.71 -11.53 -9.45
C TYR A 324 22.38 -12.27 -9.31
N GLU A 325 22.27 -13.49 -9.85
CA GLU A 325 21.06 -14.31 -9.70
C GLU A 325 20.73 -14.62 -8.23
N GLN A 326 21.75 -14.98 -7.43
CA GLN A 326 21.58 -15.22 -6.01
C GLN A 326 21.17 -13.95 -5.24
N TYR A 327 21.71 -12.80 -5.60
CA TYR A 327 21.29 -11.51 -5.05
C TYR A 327 19.81 -11.21 -5.37
N LEU A 328 19.39 -11.41 -6.63
CA LEU A 328 17.98 -11.21 -7.03
C LEU A 328 17.03 -12.14 -6.27
N LEU A 329 17.43 -13.40 -6.10
CA LEU A 329 16.67 -14.37 -5.30
C LEU A 329 16.57 -13.93 -3.83
N GLY A 330 17.68 -13.47 -3.24
CA GLY A 330 17.72 -12.91 -1.89
C GLY A 330 16.81 -11.69 -1.75
N LYS A 331 16.82 -10.80 -2.74
CA LYS A 331 15.99 -9.60 -2.82
C LYS A 331 14.50 -9.94 -2.91
N GLN A 332 14.14 -10.92 -3.74
CA GLN A 332 12.77 -11.42 -3.83
C GLN A 332 12.26 -11.92 -2.47
N PHE A 333 13.03 -12.77 -1.78
CA PHE A 333 12.64 -13.29 -0.48
C PHE A 333 12.56 -12.21 0.61
N HIS A 334 13.41 -11.20 0.57
CA HIS A 334 13.34 -10.06 1.48
C HIS A 334 11.99 -9.31 1.36
N TYR A 335 11.45 -9.14 0.15
CA TYR A 335 10.18 -8.46 -0.07
C TYR A 335 8.95 -9.33 0.26
N TYR A 336 8.99 -10.63 -0.04
CA TYR A 336 7.80 -11.49 0.14
C TYR A 336 7.47 -11.84 1.58
N ARG A 337 8.41 -11.81 2.51
CA ARG A 337 8.27 -11.99 3.98
C ARG A 337 7.24 -13.03 4.42
N ARG A 338 7.16 -14.20 3.76
CA ARG A 338 6.22 -15.28 4.08
C ARG A 338 6.96 -16.55 4.47
N GLY A 339 6.51 -17.20 5.57
CA GLY A 339 7.03 -18.49 6.01
C GLY A 339 8.54 -18.46 6.25
N ASP A 340 9.28 -19.33 5.56
CA ASP A 340 10.73 -19.47 5.63
C ASP A 340 11.52 -18.51 4.72
N SER A 341 10.81 -17.58 4.05
CA SER A 341 11.41 -16.69 3.05
C SER A 341 12.60 -15.89 3.59
N SER A 342 12.54 -15.44 4.84
CA SER A 342 13.63 -14.69 5.45
C SER A 342 14.93 -15.50 5.52
N GLN A 343 14.86 -16.78 5.93
CA GLN A 343 16.05 -17.65 5.99
C GLN A 343 16.55 -18.01 4.60
N ARG A 344 15.66 -18.27 3.65
CA ARG A 344 16.04 -18.52 2.25
C ARG A 344 16.70 -17.29 1.62
N GLY A 345 16.22 -16.10 1.95
CA GLY A 345 16.82 -14.84 1.53
C GLY A 345 18.26 -14.68 2.03
N LEU A 346 18.51 -14.93 3.33
CA LEU A 346 19.86 -14.90 3.89
C LEU A 346 20.77 -15.94 3.23
N THR A 347 20.28 -17.16 2.98
CA THR A 347 21.04 -18.21 2.31
C THR A 347 21.46 -17.78 0.90
N ALA A 348 20.53 -17.21 0.13
CA ALA A 348 20.82 -16.72 -1.22
C ALA A 348 21.84 -15.56 -1.21
N LEU A 349 21.70 -14.59 -0.31
CA LEU A 349 22.64 -13.47 -0.18
C LEU A 349 24.02 -13.93 0.26
N THR A 350 24.10 -14.89 1.19
CA THR A 350 25.37 -15.48 1.61
C THR A 350 26.06 -16.20 0.43
N LYS A 351 25.27 -16.91 -0.39
CA LYS A 351 25.80 -17.55 -1.60
C LYS A 351 26.27 -16.50 -2.63
N ALA A 352 25.54 -15.42 -2.81
CA ALA A 352 25.96 -14.31 -3.69
C ALA A 352 27.32 -13.75 -3.27
N LEU A 353 27.53 -13.55 -1.95
CA LEU A 353 28.78 -13.03 -1.41
C LEU A 353 29.91 -14.06 -1.41
N ALA A 354 29.61 -15.36 -1.38
CA ALA A 354 30.63 -16.42 -1.59
C ALA A 354 31.14 -16.43 -3.04
N LEU A 355 30.26 -16.08 -4.01
CA LEU A 355 30.60 -16.00 -5.44
C LEU A 355 31.29 -14.68 -5.82
N ASP A 356 30.88 -13.58 -5.18
CA ASP A 356 31.50 -12.26 -5.32
C ASP A 356 31.55 -11.53 -3.95
N PRO A 357 32.66 -11.66 -3.22
CA PRO A 357 32.86 -11.01 -1.93
C PRO A 357 32.88 -9.48 -1.98
N ASN A 358 32.97 -8.88 -3.16
CA ASN A 358 32.97 -7.42 -3.34
C ASN A 358 31.63 -6.85 -3.83
N TYR A 359 30.57 -7.65 -3.82
CA TYR A 359 29.25 -7.21 -4.26
C TYR A 359 28.58 -6.35 -3.19
N ALA A 360 28.74 -5.01 -3.28
CA ALA A 360 28.30 -4.04 -2.29
C ALA A 360 26.79 -4.09 -2.02
N SER A 361 25.94 -4.18 -3.05
CA SER A 361 24.48 -4.26 -2.88
C SER A 361 24.04 -5.54 -2.15
N ALA A 362 24.74 -6.66 -2.36
CA ALA A 362 24.46 -7.90 -1.63
C ALA A 362 24.81 -7.76 -0.13
N HIS A 363 25.93 -7.10 0.19
CA HIS A 363 26.29 -6.77 1.58
C HIS A 363 25.25 -5.85 2.23
N ALA A 364 24.80 -4.80 1.53
CA ALA A 364 23.80 -3.87 2.03
C ALA A 364 22.48 -4.58 2.35
N LEU A 365 22.00 -5.41 1.42
CA LEU A 365 20.76 -6.15 1.60
C LEU A 365 20.86 -7.23 2.68
N LEU A 366 22.02 -7.91 2.78
CA LEU A 366 22.29 -8.88 3.84
C LEU A 366 22.21 -8.20 5.22
N ALA A 367 22.86 -7.05 5.38
CA ALA A 367 22.86 -6.29 6.63
C ALA A 367 21.44 -5.92 7.08
N VAL A 368 20.62 -5.41 6.16
CA VAL A 368 19.21 -5.06 6.44
C VAL A 368 18.39 -6.30 6.77
N SER A 369 18.54 -7.39 5.99
CA SER A 369 17.78 -8.62 6.22
C SER A 369 18.08 -9.26 7.57
N MET A 370 19.34 -9.24 8.00
CA MET A 370 19.75 -9.72 9.33
C MET A 370 19.20 -8.81 10.44
N ALA A 371 19.29 -7.50 10.27
CA ALA A 371 18.76 -6.55 11.23
C ALA A 371 17.23 -6.68 11.40
N ASP A 372 16.49 -6.85 10.30
CA ASP A 372 15.05 -7.12 10.34
C ASP A 372 14.73 -8.39 11.15
N GLN A 373 15.47 -9.49 10.97
CA GLN A 373 15.24 -10.73 11.74
C GLN A 373 15.51 -10.53 13.24
N ILE A 374 16.51 -9.76 13.60
CA ILE A 374 16.79 -9.40 14.99
C ILE A 374 15.63 -8.57 15.56
N MET A 375 15.18 -7.55 14.82
CA MET A 375 14.13 -6.63 15.27
C MET A 375 12.78 -7.33 15.49
N VAL A 376 12.46 -8.36 14.70
CA VAL A 376 11.22 -9.15 14.88
C VAL A 376 11.42 -10.35 15.82
N GLY A 377 12.59 -10.49 16.45
CA GLY A 377 12.87 -11.54 17.45
C GLY A 377 13.03 -12.95 16.88
N THR A 378 13.25 -13.10 15.55
CA THR A 378 13.49 -14.41 14.92
C THR A 378 14.95 -14.82 14.88
N ALA A 379 15.88 -13.87 15.15
CA ALA A 379 17.31 -14.12 15.26
C ALA A 379 17.87 -13.53 16.58
N ALA A 380 18.77 -14.27 17.22
CA ALA A 380 19.42 -13.83 18.46
C ALA A 380 20.33 -12.62 18.20
N PHE A 381 20.17 -11.55 18.99
CA PHE A 381 20.94 -10.32 18.86
C PHE A 381 22.46 -10.57 18.96
N ALA A 382 22.90 -11.26 20.01
CA ALA A 382 24.34 -11.45 20.30
C ALA A 382 25.11 -12.16 19.18
N ALA A 383 24.46 -13.10 18.49
CA ALA A 383 25.07 -13.86 17.40
C ALA A 383 25.04 -13.15 16.05
N ASN A 384 23.99 -12.38 15.78
CA ASN A 384 23.72 -11.88 14.43
C ASN A 384 24.01 -10.37 14.26
N ALA A 385 23.95 -9.56 15.32
CA ALA A 385 24.21 -8.13 15.22
C ALA A 385 25.64 -7.80 14.73
N PRO A 386 26.71 -8.46 15.21
CA PRO A 386 28.06 -8.20 14.69
C PRO A 386 28.17 -8.45 13.20
N LEU A 387 27.55 -9.51 12.67
CA LEU A 387 27.57 -9.86 11.24
C LEU A 387 26.80 -8.84 10.40
N ALA A 388 25.64 -8.37 10.87
CA ALA A 388 24.88 -7.32 10.20
C ALA A 388 25.66 -5.99 10.15
N ILE A 389 26.35 -5.64 11.23
CA ILE A 389 27.20 -4.44 11.31
C ILE A 389 28.37 -4.54 10.33
N GLU A 390 29.08 -5.67 10.34
CA GLU A 390 30.18 -5.92 9.40
C GLU A 390 29.75 -5.82 7.94
N ALA A 391 28.61 -6.45 7.59
CA ALA A 391 28.06 -6.38 6.24
C ALA A 391 27.72 -4.94 5.83
N ALA A 392 27.12 -4.13 6.74
CA ALA A 392 26.79 -2.74 6.46
C ALA A 392 28.04 -1.87 6.25
N GLU A 393 29.07 -2.02 7.08
CA GLU A 393 30.33 -1.30 6.91
C GLU A 393 31.06 -1.73 5.64
N ARG A 394 31.03 -3.02 5.30
CA ARG A 394 31.62 -3.55 4.07
C ARG A 394 30.94 -2.99 2.82
N ALA A 395 29.61 -2.88 2.82
CA ALA A 395 28.85 -2.29 1.72
C ALA A 395 29.31 -0.86 1.39
N VAL A 396 29.45 -0.01 2.41
CA VAL A 396 29.89 1.38 2.25
C VAL A 396 31.36 1.44 1.82
N ALA A 397 32.23 0.59 2.39
CA ALA A 397 33.63 0.56 2.02
C ALA A 397 33.86 0.17 0.56
N LEU A 398 33.08 -0.79 0.05
CA LEU A 398 33.15 -1.26 -1.34
C LEU A 398 32.59 -0.26 -2.34
N ALA A 399 31.53 0.47 -1.97
CA ALA A 399 30.81 1.37 -2.87
C ALA A 399 30.46 2.71 -2.20
N PRO A 400 31.42 3.64 -2.01
CA PRO A 400 31.16 4.93 -1.37
C PRO A 400 30.22 5.85 -2.14
N GLY A 401 29.93 5.54 -3.41
CA GLY A 401 28.95 6.26 -4.26
C GLY A 401 27.55 5.63 -4.25
N LEU A 402 27.33 4.54 -3.51
CA LEU A 402 26.06 3.81 -3.50
C LEU A 402 25.17 4.27 -2.34
N GLY A 403 24.08 5.01 -2.63
CA GLY A 403 23.14 5.50 -1.64
C GLY A 403 22.50 4.38 -0.80
N GLU A 404 22.18 3.24 -1.42
CA GLU A 404 21.63 2.06 -0.75
C GLU A 404 22.55 1.54 0.38
N ALA A 405 23.87 1.57 0.19
CA ALA A 405 24.84 1.13 1.20
C ALA A 405 24.78 2.00 2.46
N TYR A 406 24.71 3.32 2.31
CA TYR A 406 24.55 4.25 3.43
C TYR A 406 23.17 4.12 4.08
N SER A 407 22.11 3.96 3.29
CA SER A 407 20.77 3.72 3.80
C SER A 407 20.69 2.44 4.64
N ALA A 408 21.36 1.36 4.20
CA ALA A 408 21.48 0.11 4.95
C ALA A 408 22.26 0.28 6.26
N ARG A 409 23.40 0.99 6.22
CA ARG A 409 24.21 1.23 7.41
C ARG A 409 23.49 2.14 8.43
N SER A 410 22.77 3.15 7.94
CA SER A 410 21.89 3.97 8.80
C SER A 410 20.87 3.12 9.53
N PHE A 411 20.22 2.19 8.83
CA PHE A 411 19.25 1.27 9.43
C PHE A 411 19.88 0.38 10.51
N VAL A 412 21.04 -0.20 10.25
CA VAL A 412 21.79 -1.03 11.21
C VAL A 412 22.24 -0.20 12.41
N ARG A 413 22.79 1.00 12.20
CA ARG A 413 23.24 1.89 13.27
C ARG A 413 22.11 2.30 14.21
N SER A 414 20.96 2.70 13.66
CA SER A 414 19.81 3.12 14.46
C SER A 414 19.19 1.95 15.25
N ASN A 415 19.01 0.78 14.62
CA ASN A 415 18.26 -0.31 15.21
C ASN A 415 19.10 -1.26 16.07
N LEU A 416 20.37 -1.50 15.72
CA LEU A 416 21.20 -2.46 16.44
C LEU A 416 22.23 -1.79 17.38
N GLN A 417 22.76 -0.61 16.99
CA GLN A 417 23.80 0.07 17.75
C GLN A 417 23.27 1.22 18.61
N TRP A 418 22.08 1.75 18.27
CA TRP A 418 21.53 3.00 18.81
C TRP A 418 22.49 4.19 18.62
N ASP A 419 23.23 4.17 17.49
CA ASP A 419 24.04 5.27 17.03
C ASP A 419 23.20 6.22 16.16
N TRP A 420 22.39 7.03 16.83
CA TRP A 420 21.44 7.94 16.16
C TRP A 420 22.14 9.01 15.32
N ARG A 421 23.27 9.50 15.77
CA ARG A 421 24.06 10.52 15.04
C ARG A 421 24.71 9.94 13.80
N GLY A 422 25.35 8.78 13.92
CA GLY A 422 25.94 8.08 12.79
C GLY A 422 24.87 7.64 11.79
N ALA A 423 23.71 7.19 12.27
CA ALA A 423 22.58 6.84 11.42
C ALA A 423 22.04 8.04 10.64
N GLN A 424 21.92 9.22 11.29
CA GLN A 424 21.49 10.45 10.64
C GLN A 424 22.51 10.89 9.57
N ALA A 425 23.79 10.89 9.89
CA ALA A 425 24.84 11.26 8.92
C ALA A 425 24.81 10.35 7.67
N ASP A 426 24.64 9.04 7.87
CA ASP A 426 24.55 8.09 6.76
C ASP A 426 23.32 8.30 5.89
N ILE A 427 22.14 8.48 6.50
CA ILE A 427 20.90 8.64 5.72
C ILE A 427 20.91 9.96 4.92
N GLU A 428 21.51 11.02 5.47
CA GLU A 428 21.70 12.28 4.75
C GLU A 428 22.64 12.13 3.55
N ILE A 429 23.69 11.28 3.66
CA ILE A 429 24.54 10.92 2.52
C ILE A 429 23.73 10.14 1.48
N ALA A 430 22.97 9.16 1.92
CA ALA A 430 22.12 8.36 1.04
C ALA A 430 21.13 9.23 0.25
N LEU A 431 20.47 10.21 0.90
CA LEU A 431 19.56 11.16 0.27
C LEU A 431 20.25 12.10 -0.71
N ARG A 432 21.51 12.49 -0.47
CA ARG A 432 22.29 13.28 -1.45
C ARG A 432 22.65 12.46 -2.67
N LEU A 433 22.98 11.19 -2.50
CA LEU A 433 23.34 10.26 -3.60
C LEU A 433 22.13 9.85 -4.41
N ASP A 434 20.99 9.59 -3.75
CA ASP A 434 19.71 9.26 -4.38
C ASP A 434 18.54 9.96 -3.67
N PRO A 435 18.21 11.21 -4.07
CA PRO A 435 17.14 11.99 -3.44
C PRO A 435 15.75 11.43 -3.64
N ARG A 436 15.56 10.54 -4.63
CA ARG A 436 14.25 9.99 -5.01
C ARG A 436 14.04 8.55 -4.52
N SER A 437 14.98 7.98 -3.80
CA SER A 437 14.81 6.68 -3.18
C SER A 437 13.70 6.73 -2.12
N GLU A 438 12.55 6.11 -2.42
CA GLU A 438 11.44 5.98 -1.47
C GLU A 438 11.91 5.29 -0.19
N THR A 439 12.62 4.17 -0.32
CA THR A 439 13.15 3.41 0.82
C THR A 439 14.03 4.28 1.71
N THR A 440 14.88 5.14 1.12
CA THR A 440 15.72 6.05 1.89
C THR A 440 14.89 7.15 2.57
N GLN A 441 13.93 7.76 1.87
CA GLN A 441 13.01 8.75 2.44
C GLN A 441 12.21 8.17 3.61
N ARG A 442 11.66 6.99 3.44
CA ARG A 442 10.92 6.28 4.49
C ARG A 442 11.80 5.94 5.69
N ARG A 443 13.01 5.43 5.48
CA ARG A 443 13.97 5.16 6.57
C ARG A 443 14.37 6.44 7.30
N PHE A 444 14.54 7.54 6.58
CA PHE A 444 14.78 8.85 7.18
C PHE A 444 13.62 9.29 8.07
N GLY A 445 12.38 9.17 7.60
CA GLY A 445 11.20 9.46 8.40
C GLY A 445 11.09 8.58 9.66
N ILE A 446 11.39 7.27 9.55
CA ILE A 446 11.42 6.36 10.71
C ILE A 446 12.49 6.81 11.71
N LEU A 447 13.69 7.12 11.24
CA LEU A 447 14.78 7.61 12.10
C LEU A 447 14.39 8.90 12.85
N LEU A 448 13.80 9.86 12.15
CA LEU A 448 13.31 11.10 12.76
C LEU A 448 12.21 10.83 13.81
N ALA A 449 11.28 9.93 13.52
CA ALA A 449 10.23 9.52 14.46
C ALA A 449 10.84 8.84 15.70
N SER A 450 11.84 7.97 15.50
CA SER A 450 12.59 7.34 16.61
C SER A 450 13.30 8.37 17.48
N MET A 451 13.81 9.44 16.89
CA MET A 451 14.47 10.56 17.60
C MET A 451 13.48 11.57 18.21
N GLY A 452 12.16 11.34 18.12
CA GLY A 452 11.14 12.25 18.63
C GLY A 452 10.95 13.54 17.79
N ARG A 453 11.60 13.65 16.61
CA ARG A 453 11.50 14.78 15.69
C ARG A 453 10.24 14.65 14.83
N ILE A 454 9.09 14.60 15.49
CA ILE A 454 7.80 14.24 14.86
C ILE A 454 7.39 15.17 13.70
N PRO A 455 7.54 16.52 13.78
CA PRO A 455 7.17 17.37 12.64
C PRO A 455 7.98 17.07 11.36
N GLU A 456 9.27 16.79 11.52
CA GLU A 456 10.16 16.46 10.41
C GLU A 456 9.90 15.05 9.88
N ALA A 457 9.63 14.09 10.78
CA ALA A 457 9.22 12.74 10.44
C ALA A 457 7.91 12.76 9.62
N LEU A 458 6.95 13.59 10.01
CA LEU A 458 5.68 13.77 9.29
C LEU A 458 5.91 14.31 7.88
N ALA A 459 6.75 15.33 7.73
CA ALA A 459 7.09 15.88 6.40
C ALA A 459 7.76 14.82 5.50
N ALA A 460 8.70 14.04 6.05
CA ALA A 460 9.35 12.95 5.31
C ALA A 460 8.36 11.83 4.93
N ALA A 461 7.43 11.48 5.83
CA ALA A 461 6.40 10.48 5.56
C ALA A 461 5.40 10.93 4.50
N GLN A 462 5.01 12.22 4.50
CA GLN A 462 4.17 12.82 3.46
C GLN A 462 4.88 12.75 2.10
N ALA A 463 6.13 13.18 2.03
CA ALA A 463 6.93 13.09 0.80
C ALA A 463 7.03 11.65 0.28
N ALA A 464 7.25 10.66 1.17
CA ALA A 464 7.30 9.25 0.79
C ALA A 464 5.97 8.77 0.19
N THR A 465 4.82 9.13 0.77
CA THR A 465 3.50 8.75 0.24
C THR A 465 3.13 9.48 -1.06
N GLU A 466 3.67 10.68 -1.29
CA GLU A 466 3.51 11.39 -2.56
C GLU A 466 4.34 10.76 -3.69
N ILE A 467 5.57 10.31 -3.35
CA ILE A 467 6.43 9.58 -4.29
C ILE A 467 5.78 8.22 -4.63
N GLU A 468 5.36 7.47 -3.60
CA GLU A 468 4.85 6.11 -3.72
C GLU A 468 3.47 5.94 -3.04
N PRO A 469 2.38 6.31 -3.71
CA PRO A 469 1.02 6.24 -3.12
C PRO A 469 0.53 4.82 -2.82
N LEU A 470 1.17 3.79 -3.37
CA LEU A 470 0.83 2.37 -3.15
C LEU A 470 1.80 1.65 -2.21
N ASP A 471 2.84 2.35 -1.69
CA ASP A 471 3.72 1.75 -0.70
C ASP A 471 3.05 1.68 0.68
N VAL A 472 2.80 0.46 1.11
CA VAL A 472 2.16 0.14 2.41
C VAL A 472 2.96 0.69 3.59
N SER A 473 4.30 0.63 3.50
CA SER A 473 5.19 1.04 4.59
C SER A 473 5.21 2.56 4.78
N SER A 474 5.08 3.32 3.71
CA SER A 474 4.97 4.79 3.76
C SER A 474 3.67 5.22 4.42
N TRP A 475 2.54 4.56 4.13
CA TRP A 475 1.27 4.82 4.82
C TRP A 475 1.32 4.45 6.31
N ASN A 476 2.04 3.37 6.66
CA ASN A 476 2.26 3.00 8.06
C ASN A 476 3.02 4.09 8.82
N LEU A 477 4.12 4.58 8.26
CA LEU A 477 4.90 5.68 8.83
C LEU A 477 4.08 6.96 8.94
N LEU A 478 3.35 7.33 7.90
CA LEU A 478 2.51 8.53 7.88
C LEU A 478 1.45 8.46 9.00
N GLY A 479 0.79 7.32 9.14
CA GLY A 479 -0.19 7.09 10.20
C GLY A 479 0.41 7.18 11.59
N LEU A 480 1.57 6.56 11.83
CA LEU A 480 2.30 6.66 13.08
C LEU A 480 2.66 8.12 13.41
N CYS A 481 3.23 8.85 12.44
CA CYS A 481 3.64 10.24 12.64
C CYS A 481 2.46 11.17 12.93
N TYR A 482 1.32 11.02 12.23
CA TYR A 482 0.11 11.76 12.56
C TYR A 482 -0.40 11.47 13.98
N CYS A 483 -0.44 10.19 14.38
CA CYS A 483 -0.85 9.81 15.73
C CYS A 483 0.11 10.34 16.79
N ALA A 484 1.42 10.29 16.55
CA ALA A 484 2.44 10.84 17.43
C ALA A 484 2.34 12.38 17.57
N ALA A 485 1.91 13.06 16.51
CA ALA A 485 1.61 14.50 16.51
C ALA A 485 0.25 14.85 17.16
N GLY A 486 -0.52 13.87 17.65
CA GLY A 486 -1.86 14.07 18.20
C GLY A 486 -2.96 14.28 17.14
N GLN A 487 -2.64 14.16 15.87
CA GLN A 487 -3.57 14.29 14.73
C GLN A 487 -4.22 12.93 14.43
N PHE A 488 -5.02 12.43 15.40
CA PHE A 488 -5.55 11.07 15.35
C PHE A 488 -6.49 10.80 14.17
N ALA A 489 -7.29 11.79 13.77
CA ALA A 489 -8.21 11.62 12.63
C ALA A 489 -7.44 11.40 11.31
N GLU A 490 -6.38 12.17 11.08
CA GLU A 490 -5.47 12.04 9.95
C GLU A 490 -4.72 10.71 10.01
N GLY A 491 -4.23 10.34 11.20
CA GLY A 491 -3.55 9.07 11.47
C GLY A 491 -4.42 7.87 11.13
N GLN A 492 -5.67 7.86 11.63
CA GLN A 492 -6.63 6.78 11.33
C GLN A 492 -6.93 6.70 9.82
N ARG A 493 -7.08 7.85 9.12
CA ARG A 493 -7.28 7.86 7.65
C ARG A 493 -6.09 7.25 6.91
N ALA A 494 -4.87 7.65 7.27
CA ALA A 494 -3.64 7.12 6.66
C ALA A 494 -3.50 5.61 6.89
N LEU A 495 -3.71 5.15 8.13
CA LEU A 495 -3.64 3.72 8.49
C LEU A 495 -4.73 2.89 7.78
N LYS A 496 -5.96 3.39 7.71
CA LYS A 496 -7.05 2.74 6.96
C LYS A 496 -6.75 2.68 5.47
N ARG A 497 -6.14 3.73 4.89
CA ARG A 497 -5.68 3.71 3.49
C ARG A 497 -4.62 2.62 3.28
N GLY A 498 -3.62 2.52 4.15
CA GLY A 498 -2.59 1.49 4.09
C GLY A 498 -3.16 0.07 4.27
N LEU A 499 -4.10 -0.13 5.21
CA LEU A 499 -4.80 -1.40 5.40
C LEU A 499 -5.68 -1.78 4.20
N GLY A 500 -6.18 -0.81 3.44
CA GLY A 500 -6.85 -1.06 2.15
C GLY A 500 -5.91 -1.65 1.09
N LEU A 501 -4.60 -1.35 1.17
CA LEU A 501 -3.57 -1.91 0.30
C LEU A 501 -3.05 -3.26 0.81
N SER A 502 -2.90 -3.41 2.13
CA SER A 502 -2.44 -4.63 2.81
C SER A 502 -3.24 -4.90 4.07
N PRO A 503 -4.36 -5.62 3.99
CA PRO A 503 -5.24 -5.90 5.13
C PRO A 503 -4.57 -6.69 6.26
N GLU A 504 -3.49 -7.40 5.97
CA GLU A 504 -2.75 -8.25 6.92
C GLU A 504 -1.59 -7.52 7.64
N SER A 505 -1.46 -6.20 7.48
CA SER A 505 -0.36 -5.45 8.07
C SER A 505 -0.45 -5.40 9.60
N ILE A 506 0.47 -6.09 10.26
CA ILE A 506 0.57 -6.20 11.73
C ILE A 506 0.74 -4.82 12.38
N MET A 507 1.65 -3.98 11.85
CA MET A 507 1.97 -2.69 12.47
C MET A 507 0.85 -1.66 12.28
N MET A 508 0.22 -1.61 11.09
CA MET A 508 -0.91 -0.70 10.87
C MET A 508 -2.13 -1.08 11.69
N THR A 509 -2.39 -2.39 11.84
CA THR A 509 -3.44 -2.90 12.72
C THR A 509 -3.19 -2.46 14.17
N LEU A 510 -1.95 -2.58 14.67
CA LEU A 510 -1.56 -2.11 15.99
C LEU A 510 -1.81 -0.60 16.14
N TYR A 511 -1.22 0.22 15.27
CA TYR A 511 -1.29 1.68 15.41
C TYR A 511 -2.72 2.21 15.24
N LEU A 512 -3.52 1.60 14.36
CA LEU A 512 -4.93 1.98 14.23
C LEU A 512 -5.72 1.63 15.50
N SER A 513 -5.55 0.43 16.05
CA SER A 513 -6.20 0.03 17.30
C SER A 513 -5.84 0.97 18.45
N LEU A 514 -4.55 1.35 18.57
CA LEU A 514 -4.11 2.29 19.60
C LEU A 514 -4.69 3.71 19.40
N ALA A 515 -4.75 4.19 18.14
CA ALA A 515 -5.36 5.47 17.83
C ALA A 515 -6.87 5.50 18.10
N GLU A 516 -7.55 4.39 17.86
CA GLU A 516 -8.97 4.20 18.18
C GLU A 516 -9.19 4.16 19.69
N LEU A 517 -8.33 3.49 20.47
CA LEU A 517 -8.39 3.49 21.94
C LEU A 517 -8.19 4.89 22.52
N VAL A 518 -7.16 5.63 22.09
CA VAL A 518 -6.88 7.01 22.59
C VAL A 518 -8.06 7.94 22.31
N THR A 519 -8.77 7.73 21.22
CA THR A 519 -9.94 8.56 20.85
C THR A 519 -11.27 8.03 21.41
N GLY A 520 -11.24 7.04 22.32
CA GLY A 520 -12.43 6.48 22.96
C GLY A 520 -13.27 5.56 22.09
N GLN A 521 -12.78 5.17 20.93
CA GLN A 521 -13.46 4.27 19.99
C GLN A 521 -13.12 2.79 20.32
N THR A 522 -13.33 2.37 21.58
CA THR A 522 -12.86 1.09 22.12
C THR A 522 -13.45 -0.12 21.37
N ILE A 523 -14.73 -0.06 20.98
CA ILE A 523 -15.36 -1.16 20.22
C ILE A 523 -14.74 -1.30 18.82
N GLU A 524 -14.45 -0.18 18.15
CA GLU A 524 -13.76 -0.22 16.85
C GLU A 524 -12.33 -0.73 17.00
N ALA A 525 -11.63 -0.33 18.07
CA ALA A 525 -10.30 -0.84 18.38
C ALA A 525 -10.30 -2.38 18.54
N LEU A 526 -11.29 -2.96 19.22
CA LEU A 526 -11.45 -4.42 19.34
C LEU A 526 -11.70 -5.09 17.98
N LYS A 527 -12.54 -4.51 17.12
CA LYS A 527 -12.77 -5.01 15.75
C LYS A 527 -11.49 -4.95 14.91
N THR A 528 -10.77 -3.84 14.97
CA THR A 528 -9.49 -3.70 14.29
C THR A 528 -8.48 -4.73 14.82
N ASN A 529 -8.36 -4.84 16.15
CA ASN A 529 -7.44 -5.78 16.82
C ASN A 529 -7.75 -7.25 16.55
N SER A 530 -9.00 -7.63 16.25
CA SER A 530 -9.35 -8.99 15.89
C SER A 530 -8.62 -9.51 14.64
N ARG A 531 -8.11 -8.60 13.78
CA ARG A 531 -7.30 -8.90 12.59
C ARG A 531 -5.80 -9.01 12.89
N GLN A 532 -5.37 -8.65 14.12
CA GLN A 532 -3.96 -8.69 14.52
C GLN A 532 -3.44 -10.12 14.55
N GLN A 533 -2.41 -10.40 13.76
CA GLN A 533 -1.82 -11.73 13.63
C GLN A 533 -0.70 -11.98 14.63
N TYR A 534 -0.07 -10.93 15.17
CA TYR A 534 0.98 -11.06 16.17
C TYR A 534 0.37 -11.05 17.57
N GLU A 535 0.33 -12.21 18.20
CA GLU A 535 -0.34 -12.46 19.48
C GLU A 535 0.04 -11.50 20.60
N PRO A 536 1.33 -11.16 20.85
CA PRO A 536 1.66 -10.23 21.91
C PRO A 536 1.00 -8.86 21.76
N TRP A 537 0.97 -8.31 20.53
CA TRP A 537 0.28 -7.04 20.26
C TRP A 537 -1.23 -7.17 20.40
N ARG A 538 -1.80 -8.30 19.93
CA ARG A 538 -3.23 -8.58 20.05
C ARG A 538 -3.66 -8.62 21.51
N SER A 539 -2.91 -9.33 22.35
CA SER A 539 -3.22 -9.46 23.77
C SER A 539 -3.04 -8.14 24.51
N ALA A 540 -1.98 -7.36 24.21
CA ALA A 540 -1.76 -6.07 24.84
C ALA A 540 -2.87 -5.05 24.52
N VAL A 541 -3.33 -4.98 23.25
CA VAL A 541 -4.45 -4.12 22.86
C VAL A 541 -5.76 -4.61 23.47
N LEU A 542 -5.99 -5.94 23.52
CA LEU A 542 -7.18 -6.52 24.16
C LEU A 542 -7.23 -6.16 25.63
N CYS A 543 -6.11 -6.33 26.34
CA CYS A 543 -5.97 -5.96 27.74
C CYS A 543 -6.33 -4.48 27.98
N ALA A 544 -5.76 -3.58 27.17
CA ALA A 544 -6.04 -2.15 27.23
C ALA A 544 -7.53 -1.82 26.95
N ALA A 545 -8.14 -2.49 25.97
CA ALA A 545 -9.53 -2.28 25.58
C ALA A 545 -10.50 -2.76 26.67
N GLU A 546 -10.28 -3.97 27.24
CA GLU A 546 -11.10 -4.51 28.33
C GLU A 546 -11.01 -3.62 29.59
N TYR A 547 -9.83 -3.09 29.88
CA TYR A 547 -9.66 -2.12 30.96
C TYR A 547 -10.45 -0.83 30.70
N ALA A 548 -10.38 -0.28 29.50
CA ALA A 548 -11.12 0.92 29.10
C ALA A 548 -12.67 0.72 29.14
N LEU A 549 -13.15 -0.51 28.95
CA LEU A 549 -14.57 -0.88 29.09
C LEU A 549 -15.01 -1.10 30.55
N GLY A 550 -14.08 -1.07 31.51
CA GLY A 550 -14.36 -1.33 32.93
C GLY A 550 -14.39 -2.81 33.31
N HIS A 551 -13.96 -3.70 32.40
CA HIS A 551 -13.92 -5.15 32.61
C HIS A 551 -12.60 -5.56 33.29
N ALA A 552 -12.33 -5.05 34.48
CA ALA A 552 -11.04 -5.16 35.17
C ALA A 552 -10.56 -6.62 35.36
N GLN A 553 -11.46 -7.56 35.66
CA GLN A 553 -11.13 -8.98 35.85
C GLN A 553 -10.65 -9.62 34.55
N GLU A 554 -11.33 -9.38 33.44
CA GLU A 554 -10.96 -9.91 32.12
C GLU A 554 -9.66 -9.30 31.64
N SER A 555 -9.49 -7.99 31.82
CA SER A 555 -8.24 -7.30 31.51
C SER A 555 -7.05 -7.90 32.28
N GLN A 556 -7.21 -8.15 33.59
CA GLN A 556 -6.16 -8.78 34.40
C GLN A 556 -5.86 -10.21 33.92
N ARG A 557 -6.88 -11.01 33.61
CA ARG A 557 -6.70 -12.37 33.06
C ARG A 557 -5.87 -12.34 31.76
N VAL A 558 -6.20 -11.43 30.85
CA VAL A 558 -5.44 -11.27 29.59
C VAL A 558 -3.99 -10.83 29.85
N MET A 559 -3.76 -9.95 30.84
CA MET A 559 -2.43 -9.52 31.26
C MET A 559 -1.60 -10.69 31.78
N ASP A 560 -2.18 -11.51 32.68
CA ASP A 560 -1.49 -12.66 33.25
C ASP A 560 -1.10 -13.68 32.18
N GLU A 561 -2.00 -13.96 31.22
CA GLU A 561 -1.72 -14.81 30.07
C GLU A 561 -0.62 -14.23 29.15
N LEU A 562 -0.61 -12.92 28.93
CA LEU A 562 0.40 -12.23 28.14
C LEU A 562 1.78 -12.35 28.78
N ILE A 563 1.87 -12.17 30.09
CA ILE A 563 3.12 -12.30 30.86
C ILE A 563 3.61 -13.75 30.85
N ASP A 564 2.72 -14.73 31.15
CA ASP A 564 3.09 -16.15 31.20
C ASP A 564 3.66 -16.63 29.86
N ARG A 565 2.99 -16.31 28.76
CA ARG A 565 3.36 -16.82 27.44
C ARG A 565 4.50 -16.04 26.77
N TYR A 566 4.60 -14.74 27.02
CA TYR A 566 5.46 -13.85 26.25
C TYR A 566 6.43 -12.98 27.06
N GLY A 567 6.49 -13.17 28.38
CA GLY A 567 7.34 -12.38 29.25
C GLY A 567 8.84 -12.40 28.91
N GLN A 568 9.30 -13.46 28.25
CA GLN A 568 10.68 -13.58 27.76
C GLN A 568 10.86 -13.19 26.28
N LYS A 569 9.78 -12.90 25.54
CA LYS A 569 9.83 -12.73 24.09
C LYS A 569 9.34 -11.37 23.60
N ALA A 570 8.44 -10.73 24.35
CA ALA A 570 7.79 -9.49 23.95
C ALA A 570 7.59 -8.53 25.14
N PRO A 571 8.66 -8.17 25.87
CA PRO A 571 8.55 -7.32 27.06
C PRO A 571 7.98 -5.93 26.74
N PHE A 572 8.20 -5.39 25.56
CA PHE A 572 7.63 -4.11 25.15
C PHE A 572 6.11 -4.14 25.02
N ALA A 573 5.53 -5.26 24.54
CA ALA A 573 4.08 -5.42 24.46
C ALA A 573 3.44 -5.44 25.88
N ILE A 574 4.12 -6.05 26.84
CA ILE A 574 3.68 -6.09 28.25
C ILE A 574 3.78 -4.69 28.86
N ALA A 575 4.90 -3.98 28.63
CA ALA A 575 5.05 -2.60 29.07
C ALA A 575 3.92 -1.72 28.54
N MET A 576 3.56 -1.88 27.26
CA MET A 576 2.45 -1.14 26.65
C MET A 576 1.12 -1.44 27.36
N ALA A 577 0.81 -2.68 27.70
CA ALA A 577 -0.41 -3.03 28.41
C ALA A 577 -0.47 -2.37 29.80
N TYR A 578 0.64 -2.35 30.56
CA TYR A 578 0.73 -1.66 31.84
C TYR A 578 0.55 -0.13 31.73
N VAL A 579 1.11 0.49 30.66
CA VAL A 579 0.89 1.92 30.38
C VAL A 579 -0.59 2.24 30.25
N TRP A 580 -1.35 1.42 29.56
CA TRP A 580 -2.80 1.61 29.38
C TRP A 580 -3.61 1.37 30.65
N HIS A 581 -3.08 0.60 31.60
CA HIS A 581 -3.65 0.45 32.94
C HIS A 581 -3.28 1.60 33.91
N GLY A 582 -2.41 2.50 33.48
CA GLY A 582 -1.88 3.56 34.36
C GLY A 582 -0.88 3.05 35.40
N GLN A 583 -0.42 1.81 35.28
CA GLN A 583 0.56 1.17 36.18
C GLN A 583 1.98 1.47 35.67
N ILE A 584 2.42 2.71 35.95
CA ILE A 584 3.64 3.26 35.36
C ILE A 584 4.90 2.60 35.93
N ASP A 585 4.89 2.17 37.21
CA ASP A 585 6.05 1.50 37.84
C ASP A 585 6.30 0.15 37.15
N GLU A 586 5.29 -0.68 37.01
CA GLU A 586 5.38 -1.97 36.33
C GLU A 586 5.73 -1.78 34.83
N ALA A 587 5.20 -0.74 34.21
CA ALA A 587 5.56 -0.41 32.82
C ALA A 587 7.07 -0.16 32.69
N PHE A 588 7.70 0.57 33.64
CA PHE A 588 9.14 0.81 33.59
C PHE A 588 9.96 -0.45 33.88
N GLU A 589 9.48 -1.37 34.72
CA GLU A 589 10.16 -2.65 34.91
C GLU A 589 10.24 -3.43 33.59
N TRP A 590 9.13 -3.45 32.80
CA TRP A 590 9.08 -4.12 31.52
C TRP A 590 9.82 -3.36 30.42
N LEU A 591 9.87 -2.02 30.46
CA LEU A 591 10.72 -1.22 29.57
C LEU A 591 12.20 -1.47 29.82
N GLU A 592 12.62 -1.65 31.09
CA GLU A 592 14.01 -2.03 31.42
C GLU A 592 14.35 -3.43 30.88
N ARG A 593 13.43 -4.41 31.00
CA ARG A 593 13.60 -5.74 30.38
C ARG A 593 13.71 -5.63 28.87
N SER A 594 12.87 -4.79 28.24
CA SER A 594 12.94 -4.51 26.80
C SER A 594 14.31 -3.94 26.41
N TYR A 595 14.85 -3.03 27.22
CA TYR A 595 16.19 -2.48 27.02
C TYR A 595 17.27 -3.55 27.10
N GLN A 596 17.24 -4.42 28.11
CA GLN A 596 18.21 -5.50 28.27
C GLN A 596 18.18 -6.52 27.15
N GLN A 597 16.99 -6.78 26.60
CA GLN A 597 16.77 -7.71 25.50
C GLN A 597 16.96 -7.08 24.10
N ARG A 598 17.20 -5.78 24.02
CA ARG A 598 17.27 -5.05 22.76
C ARG A 598 15.97 -5.21 21.93
N ASP A 599 14.81 -5.15 22.60
CA ASP A 599 13.51 -5.28 21.95
C ASP A 599 13.29 -4.17 20.91
N GLY A 600 12.90 -4.55 19.69
CA GLY A 600 12.71 -3.64 18.57
C GLY A 600 11.64 -2.56 18.82
N GLY A 601 10.65 -2.81 19.68
CA GLY A 601 9.63 -1.84 20.08
C GLY A 601 10.18 -0.55 20.66
N LEU A 602 11.35 -0.61 21.29
CA LEU A 602 12.00 0.57 21.87
C LEU A 602 12.43 1.60 20.82
N THR A 603 12.70 1.19 19.59
CA THR A 603 13.15 2.11 18.54
C THR A 603 12.11 3.16 18.16
N VAL A 604 10.83 2.86 18.39
CA VAL A 604 9.72 3.79 18.14
C VAL A 604 9.10 4.36 19.43
N LEU A 605 9.74 4.17 20.58
CA LEU A 605 9.25 4.57 21.90
C LEU A 605 8.82 6.05 21.94
N GLN A 606 9.59 6.94 21.31
CA GLN A 606 9.30 8.38 21.28
C GLN A 606 8.07 8.75 20.44
N ALA A 607 7.74 7.93 19.44
CA ALA A 607 6.55 8.11 18.58
C ALA A 607 5.35 7.26 19.04
N MET A 608 5.51 6.39 20.07
CA MET A 608 4.46 5.45 20.47
C MET A 608 3.23 6.17 21.03
N VAL A 609 2.07 5.78 20.53
CA VAL A 609 0.77 6.29 20.94
C VAL A 609 0.42 5.78 22.35
N GLY A 610 -0.20 6.62 23.18
CA GLY A 610 -0.62 6.27 24.53
C GLY A 610 0.45 6.46 25.62
N PHE A 611 1.71 6.76 25.29
CA PHE A 611 2.84 6.87 26.22
C PHE A 611 3.01 8.28 26.84
N SER A 612 1.97 9.11 26.87
CA SER A 612 2.05 10.47 27.40
C SER A 612 2.53 10.54 28.87
N GLU A 613 2.01 9.65 29.73
CA GLU A 613 2.36 9.62 31.15
C GLU A 613 3.78 9.08 31.37
N VAL A 614 4.17 8.06 30.62
CA VAL A 614 5.56 7.54 30.64
C VAL A 614 6.56 8.64 30.29
N ARG A 615 6.26 9.50 29.30
CA ARG A 615 7.15 10.60 28.89
C ARG A 615 7.33 11.69 29.94
N LYS A 616 6.40 11.82 30.90
CA LYS A 616 6.48 12.78 32.00
C LYS A 616 7.33 12.26 33.19
N ASP A 617 7.55 10.95 33.25
CA ASP A 617 8.29 10.32 34.36
C ASP A 617 9.82 10.53 34.17
N PRO A 618 10.57 10.89 35.22
CA PRO A 618 12.02 11.08 35.13
C PRO A 618 12.79 9.86 34.60
N ARG A 619 12.30 8.65 34.86
CA ARG A 619 12.90 7.39 34.38
C ARG A 619 12.90 7.28 32.84
N TYR A 620 11.98 7.98 32.17
CA TYR A 620 11.97 8.04 30.72
C TYR A 620 13.23 8.69 30.16
N ALA A 621 13.63 9.83 30.70
CA ALA A 621 14.87 10.51 30.29
C ALA A 621 16.10 9.65 30.55
N GLU A 622 16.11 8.85 31.64
CA GLU A 622 17.17 7.90 31.89
C GLU A 622 17.22 6.76 30.89
N LEU A 623 16.07 6.18 30.53
CA LEU A 623 15.97 5.15 29.52
C LEU A 623 16.47 5.66 28.16
N LEU A 624 16.07 6.87 27.74
CA LEU A 624 16.56 7.49 26.51
C LEU A 624 18.08 7.69 26.53
N ARG A 625 18.68 8.10 27.69
CA ARG A 625 20.15 8.20 27.82
C ARG A 625 20.84 6.84 27.67
N LYS A 626 20.27 5.77 28.26
CA LYS A 626 20.78 4.39 28.09
C LYS A 626 20.73 3.96 26.60
N MET A 627 19.76 4.46 25.84
CA MET A 627 19.62 4.23 24.41
C MET A 627 20.43 5.23 23.55
N ASN A 628 21.38 5.97 24.12
CA ASN A 628 22.23 6.95 23.45
C ASN A 628 21.47 8.11 22.77
N PHE A 629 20.22 8.39 23.15
CA PHE A 629 19.60 9.65 22.75
C PHE A 629 20.29 10.82 23.47
N ALA A 630 20.57 11.87 22.72
CA ALA A 630 21.07 13.10 23.32
C ALA A 630 20.01 13.69 24.28
N PRO A 631 20.40 14.26 25.40
CA PRO A 631 19.49 14.90 26.35
C PRO A 631 18.76 16.09 25.75
#